data_8dd13d46f76e3a2820ae6684f675c92e
#
_entry.id   8dd13d46f76e3a2820ae6684f675c92e
#
_cell.length_a   1.000
_cell.length_b   1.000
_cell.length_c   1.000
_cell.angle_alpha   90.00
_cell.angle_beta   90.00
_cell.angle_gamma   90.00
#
_symmetry.space_group_name_H-M   'P 1'
#
loop_
_entity.id
_entity.type
_entity.pdbx_description
1 polymer ?
#
loop_
_entity_poly.entity_id
_entity_poly.type
_entity_poly.pdbx_seq_one_letter_code
_entity_poly.pdbx_strand_id
1 'polypeptide(L)'
;RPPASKKPPATAANSASASKTRSGTATAPSRKTMPSGYLFFMELGNMANLKDQLEIRLHDNNNKRPGDIRNSFQRDKGRVIHSAGFRRLQGKTQVMGVGEGDFHRTRLTHSIECAQIGGGILGVLKNRDGLLDDNLRAWLPSTDLIEAACYAHDIGHPPFGHGGEMALHSKMYNHGGFEGNAQTLRILTKLEKYSNLGHGIDPTRRLILSILKYPISYNFFNPCDYKNKPPKCFYEEDMDVYDWCVSVFDKSDIENFSNTSDGKSIHHSFDCSIMEMADDIAYGVHDLEDIVARGLASRDSVEKCLREAFASIGGSYIYRGKVFNADVICGMLYKDSFSRKTAISELVNLFITNIFLEKKEKFNSVLLDYKVVIPDDLGR
;
A
#
# COMPACT_ATOMS: atom_id res chain seq x y z
N ARG A 1 -37.26 34.14 23.59
CA ARG A 1 -37.20 35.50 23.01
C ARG A 1 -35.74 35.90 22.83
N PRO A 2 -35.27 36.26 21.62
CA PRO A 2 -33.95 36.80 21.38
C PRO A 2 -33.97 38.33 21.37
N PRO A 3 -32.85 39.04 21.45
CA PRO A 3 -32.67 40.31 20.78
C PRO A 3 -31.53 40.29 19.76
N ALA A 4 -31.87 40.62 18.57
CA ALA A 4 -31.67 41.80 17.75
C ALA A 4 -30.23 42.16 17.37
N SER A 5 -30.06 42.07 16.05
CA SER A 5 -29.06 42.53 15.10
C SER A 5 -28.44 43.93 15.33
N LYS A 6 -27.15 44.10 15.01
CA LYS A 6 -26.59 45.36 14.50
C LYS A 6 -25.66 45.11 13.30
N LYS A 7 -25.97 45.76 12.20
CA LYS A 7 -25.20 45.85 10.95
C LYS A 7 -24.08 46.93 11.08
N PRO A 8 -23.04 46.83 10.25
CA PRO A 8 -21.94 47.77 10.20
C PRO A 8 -22.19 48.92 9.18
N PRO A 9 -21.42 49.99 9.22
CA PRO A 9 -21.41 50.99 8.15
C PRO A 9 -20.30 50.76 7.13
N ALA A 10 -20.62 51.15 5.89
CA ALA A 10 -19.77 51.16 4.71
C ALA A 10 -19.08 52.52 4.53
N THR A 11 -18.23 52.53 3.50
CA THR A 11 -17.55 53.67 2.77
C THR A 11 -16.09 53.85 3.19
N ALA A 12 -15.13 54.15 2.26
CA ALA A 12 -15.19 54.80 0.99
C ALA A 12 -14.01 54.45 0.09
N ALA A 13 -14.20 54.63 -1.21
CA ALA A 13 -13.22 54.54 -2.29
C ALA A 13 -12.35 55.80 -2.39
N ASN A 14 -11.13 55.68 -2.92
CA ASN A 14 -10.45 56.64 -3.77
C ASN A 14 -9.24 55.99 -4.44
N SER A 15 -9.25 55.86 -5.72
CA SER A 15 -8.82 56.67 -6.88
C SER A 15 -7.34 56.59 -7.19
N ALA A 16 -7.12 56.04 -8.34
CA ALA A 16 -6.09 56.02 -9.37
C ALA A 16 -4.90 57.00 -9.27
N SER A 17 -3.70 56.50 -9.61
CA SER A 17 -2.81 57.24 -10.52
C SER A 17 -1.90 56.28 -11.29
N ALA A 18 -1.86 56.47 -12.59
CA ALA A 18 -1.00 55.80 -13.57
C ALA A 18 0.38 56.44 -13.62
N SER A 19 1.45 55.66 -13.80
CA SER A 19 2.64 56.15 -14.48
C SER A 19 3.53 55.05 -15.07
N LYS A 20 3.59 55.08 -16.40
CA LYS A 20 4.72 54.95 -17.31
C LYS A 20 5.56 53.63 -17.31
N THR A 21 5.34 52.94 -18.39
CA THR A 21 6.23 52.02 -19.14
C THR A 21 7.69 52.44 -19.19
N ARG A 22 8.59 51.52 -18.86
CA ARG A 22 9.94 51.46 -19.42
C ARG A 22 10.19 50.02 -19.88
N SER A 23 10.30 49.84 -21.18
CA SER A 23 10.81 48.68 -21.87
C SER A 23 12.32 48.55 -21.59
N GLY A 24 12.71 47.52 -20.90
CA GLY A 24 14.08 47.08 -20.76
C GLY A 24 14.15 45.60 -21.15
N THR A 25 14.69 45.34 -22.34
CA THR A 25 15.05 44.00 -22.80
C THR A 25 16.16 43.46 -21.91
N ALA A 26 15.82 42.60 -20.95
CA ALA A 26 16.80 41.82 -20.21
C ALA A 26 17.12 40.52 -20.98
N THR A 27 18.32 40.46 -21.52
CA THR A 27 18.94 39.25 -22.06
C THR A 27 19.03 38.22 -20.93
N ALA A 28 18.47 37.03 -21.15
CA ALA A 28 18.56 35.91 -20.24
C ALA A 28 20.04 35.50 -20.04
N PRO A 29 20.47 35.19 -18.79
CA PRO A 29 21.81 34.72 -18.54
C PRO A 29 21.98 33.31 -19.13
N SER A 30 23.07 33.11 -19.88
CA SER A 30 23.47 31.80 -20.42
C SER A 30 23.54 30.76 -19.28
N ARG A 31 22.84 29.62 -19.43
CA ARG A 31 22.98 28.47 -18.57
C ARG A 31 24.44 28.00 -18.60
N LYS A 32 25.20 28.33 -17.55
CA LYS A 32 26.46 27.64 -17.27
C LYS A 32 26.14 26.18 -16.97
N THR A 33 26.59 25.27 -17.83
CA THR A 33 26.57 23.82 -17.56
C THR A 33 27.42 23.58 -16.31
N MET A 34 26.80 23.14 -15.22
CA MET A 34 27.53 22.71 -14.03
C MET A 34 28.33 21.42 -14.31
N PRO A 35 29.50 21.25 -13.70
CA PRO A 35 30.26 20.02 -13.83
C PRO A 35 29.44 18.81 -13.35
N SER A 36 29.50 17.68 -14.08
CA SER A 36 28.71 16.47 -13.80
C SER A 36 28.87 15.94 -12.35
N GLY A 37 30.03 16.14 -11.76
CA GLY A 37 30.27 15.78 -10.34
C GLY A 37 29.45 16.61 -9.34
N TYR A 38 29.17 17.86 -9.63
CA TYR A 38 28.41 18.72 -8.72
C TYR A 38 26.90 18.38 -8.74
N LEU A 39 26.36 18.02 -9.89
CA LEU A 39 25.00 17.47 -10.03
C LEU A 39 24.86 16.15 -9.28
N PHE A 40 25.81 15.25 -9.38
CA PHE A 40 25.81 13.97 -8.65
C PHE A 40 25.83 14.16 -7.12
N PHE A 41 26.64 15.11 -6.60
CA PHE A 41 26.66 15.41 -5.16
C PHE A 41 25.37 16.11 -4.68
N MET A 42 24.74 16.94 -5.49
CA MET A 42 23.44 17.55 -5.15
C MET A 42 22.31 16.50 -5.15
N GLU A 43 22.30 15.58 -6.10
CA GLU A 43 21.33 14.47 -6.14
C GLU A 43 21.49 13.54 -4.94
N LEU A 44 22.71 13.18 -4.56
CA LEU A 44 22.96 12.37 -3.34
C LEU A 44 22.52 13.09 -2.06
N GLY A 45 22.76 14.40 -1.97
CA GLY A 45 22.32 15.23 -0.83
C GLY A 45 20.79 15.31 -0.75
N ASN A 46 20.10 15.48 -1.89
CA ASN A 46 18.65 15.48 -1.95
C ASN A 46 18.05 14.10 -1.62
N MET A 47 18.66 13.01 -2.08
CA MET A 47 18.23 11.66 -1.75
C MET A 47 18.37 11.34 -0.25
N ALA A 48 19.49 11.71 0.38
CA ALA A 48 19.69 11.50 1.81
C ALA A 48 18.64 12.27 2.62
N ASN A 49 18.40 13.52 2.27
CA ASN A 49 17.36 14.35 2.91
C ASN A 49 15.95 13.75 2.75
N LEU A 50 15.58 13.26 1.56
CA LEU A 50 14.28 12.64 1.35
C LEU A 50 14.11 11.37 2.18
N LYS A 51 15.14 10.51 2.28
CA LYS A 51 15.08 9.30 3.12
C LYS A 51 14.86 9.64 4.59
N ASP A 52 15.57 10.65 5.10
CA ASP A 52 15.39 11.12 6.48
C ASP A 52 13.97 11.64 6.69
N GLN A 53 13.43 12.41 5.74
CA GLN A 53 12.05 12.91 5.78
C GLN A 53 11.00 11.78 5.75
N LEU A 54 11.29 10.66 5.10
CA LEU A 54 10.41 9.49 5.06
C LEU A 54 10.36 8.73 6.39
N GLU A 55 11.39 8.84 7.23
CA GLU A 55 11.41 8.25 8.57
C GLU A 55 10.77 9.11 9.65
N ILE A 56 10.44 10.38 9.34
CA ILE A 56 9.80 11.30 10.30
C ILE A 56 8.35 10.88 10.54
N ARG A 57 7.86 11.18 11.74
CA ARG A 57 6.47 11.01 12.21
C ARG A 57 5.75 12.34 12.21
N LEU A 58 4.44 12.31 12.08
CA LEU A 58 3.65 13.54 12.04
C LEU A 58 3.70 14.30 13.38
N HIS A 59 3.71 13.59 14.50
CA HIS A 59 3.57 14.20 15.84
C HIS A 59 4.79 14.04 16.74
N ASP A 60 5.48 12.91 16.66
CA ASP A 60 6.64 12.60 17.51
C ASP A 60 7.91 12.56 16.64
N ASN A 61 8.63 13.65 16.52
CA ASN A 61 9.84 13.81 15.72
C ASN A 61 10.95 12.78 16.03
N ASN A 62 10.58 11.50 16.10
CA ASN A 62 11.49 10.37 16.35
C ASN A 62 12.22 10.40 17.71
N ASN A 63 11.67 11.05 18.72
CA ASN A 63 12.21 10.99 20.06
C ASN A 63 12.33 9.54 20.52
N LYS A 64 13.57 9.08 20.69
CA LYS A 64 13.87 7.74 21.19
C LYS A 64 14.00 7.77 22.71
N ARG A 65 13.53 6.73 23.37
CA ARG A 65 13.82 6.53 24.80
C ARG A 65 15.31 6.29 24.99
N PRO A 66 15.89 6.71 26.09
CA PRO A 66 17.28 6.39 26.40
C PRO A 66 17.52 4.87 26.29
N GLY A 67 18.57 4.47 25.53
CA GLY A 67 18.90 3.07 25.30
C GLY A 67 18.08 2.34 24.23
N ASP A 68 17.11 2.98 23.57
CA ASP A 68 16.36 2.36 22.47
C ASP A 68 17.20 2.39 21.17
N ILE A 69 17.74 1.23 20.80
CA ILE A 69 18.57 1.04 19.59
C ILE A 69 17.76 0.75 18.34
N ARG A 70 16.44 0.55 18.47
CA ARG A 70 15.56 0.23 17.32
C ARG A 70 15.51 1.40 16.33
N ASN A 71 15.52 1.07 15.03
CA ASN A 71 15.25 2.05 13.99
C ASN A 71 13.74 2.41 13.93
N SER A 72 13.40 3.39 13.10
CA SER A 72 12.03 3.92 12.98
C SER A 72 11.04 2.84 12.54
N PHE A 73 11.42 1.97 11.61
CA PHE A 73 10.56 0.92 11.06
C PHE A 73 10.39 -0.27 12.02
N GLN A 74 11.42 -0.62 12.81
CA GLN A 74 11.29 -1.60 13.89
C GLN A 74 10.29 -1.13 14.96
N ARG A 75 10.31 0.16 15.26
CA ARG A 75 9.32 0.75 16.17
C ARG A 75 7.92 0.72 15.56
N ASP A 76 7.77 1.03 14.25
CA ASP A 76 6.48 0.94 13.55
C ASP A 76 5.92 -0.48 13.58
N LYS A 77 6.72 -1.47 13.21
CA LYS A 77 6.32 -2.89 13.28
C LYS A 77 5.83 -3.26 14.68
N GLY A 78 6.58 -2.87 15.71
CA GLY A 78 6.19 -3.11 17.10
C GLY A 78 4.88 -2.42 17.46
N ARG A 79 4.68 -1.14 17.06
CA ARG A 79 3.44 -0.40 17.34
C ARG A 79 2.23 -1.04 16.63
N VAL A 80 2.38 -1.51 15.38
CA VAL A 80 1.32 -2.23 14.65
C VAL A 80 0.94 -3.53 15.36
N ILE A 81 1.93 -4.41 15.65
CA ILE A 81 1.68 -5.72 16.28
C ILE A 81 1.00 -5.56 17.65
N HIS A 82 1.39 -4.56 18.42
CA HIS A 82 0.82 -4.30 19.74
C HIS A 82 -0.48 -3.47 19.72
N SER A 83 -0.97 -3.04 18.55
CA SER A 83 -2.21 -2.29 18.43
C SER A 83 -3.44 -3.15 18.73
N ALA A 84 -4.52 -2.52 19.21
CA ALA A 84 -5.80 -3.19 19.37
C ALA A 84 -6.40 -3.56 18.01
N GLY A 85 -6.19 -2.70 16.99
CA GLY A 85 -6.65 -2.92 15.62
C GLY A 85 -6.11 -4.23 15.05
N PHE A 86 -4.82 -4.50 15.21
CA PHE A 86 -4.20 -5.75 14.74
C PHE A 86 -4.76 -6.98 15.47
N ARG A 87 -4.87 -6.93 16.80
CA ARG A 87 -5.46 -8.05 17.58
C ARG A 87 -6.91 -8.34 17.19
N ARG A 88 -7.70 -7.33 16.82
CA ARG A 88 -9.10 -7.50 16.38
C ARG A 88 -9.22 -8.30 15.08
N LEU A 89 -8.16 -8.40 14.27
CA LEU A 89 -8.15 -9.22 13.05
C LEU A 89 -8.40 -10.72 13.35
N GLN A 90 -8.08 -11.18 14.54
CA GLN A 90 -8.37 -12.57 14.96
C GLN A 90 -9.87 -12.90 14.93
N GLY A 91 -10.74 -11.92 15.22
CA GLY A 91 -12.19 -12.08 15.21
C GLY A 91 -12.86 -11.76 13.86
N LYS A 92 -12.08 -11.47 12.83
CA LYS A 92 -12.58 -11.17 11.47
C LYS A 92 -12.25 -12.34 10.53
N THR A 93 -13.24 -12.77 9.78
CA THR A 93 -13.09 -13.86 8.80
C THR A 93 -12.33 -13.38 7.57
N GLN A 94 -11.52 -14.24 6.97
CA GLN A 94 -10.94 -14.02 5.64
C GLN A 94 -11.96 -14.43 4.57
N VAL A 95 -12.16 -15.70 4.35
CA VAL A 95 -13.14 -16.25 3.38
C VAL A 95 -14.28 -16.95 4.09
N MET A 96 -13.98 -17.70 5.15
CA MET A 96 -14.92 -18.59 5.83
C MET A 96 -15.31 -18.07 7.21
N GLY A 97 -16.53 -18.39 7.65
CA GLY A 97 -17.07 -17.98 8.95
C GLY A 97 -16.25 -18.51 10.14
N VAL A 98 -16.04 -17.64 11.15
CA VAL A 98 -15.45 -18.08 12.43
C VAL A 98 -16.36 -19.13 13.08
N GLY A 99 -15.81 -20.32 13.35
CA GLY A 99 -16.58 -21.43 13.97
C GLY A 99 -16.90 -22.58 13.03
N GLU A 100 -16.51 -22.54 11.76
CA GLU A 100 -16.74 -23.63 10.81
C GLU A 100 -15.59 -24.69 10.81
N GLY A 101 -14.90 -24.89 11.93
CA GLY A 101 -13.83 -25.87 12.12
C GLY A 101 -12.65 -25.29 12.91
N ASP A 102 -11.70 -26.18 13.30
CA ASP A 102 -10.57 -25.79 14.15
C ASP A 102 -9.44 -25.07 13.41
N PHE A 103 -9.45 -25.10 12.06
CA PHE A 103 -8.37 -24.60 11.19
C PHE A 103 -8.85 -23.51 10.20
N HIS A 104 -9.69 -22.59 10.66
CA HIS A 104 -10.14 -21.49 9.81
C HIS A 104 -9.09 -20.37 9.76
N ARG A 105 -8.86 -19.80 8.57
CA ARG A 105 -8.01 -18.65 8.38
C ARG A 105 -8.75 -17.37 8.79
N THR A 106 -8.14 -16.60 9.69
CA THR A 106 -8.61 -15.27 10.08
C THR A 106 -7.83 -14.19 9.33
N ARG A 107 -8.31 -12.94 9.35
CA ARG A 107 -7.53 -11.82 8.81
C ARG A 107 -6.20 -11.62 9.54
N LEU A 108 -6.10 -12.04 10.81
CA LEU A 108 -4.83 -12.02 11.54
C LEU A 108 -3.81 -12.98 10.94
N THR A 109 -4.19 -14.25 10.73
CA THR A 109 -3.29 -15.25 10.14
C THR A 109 -2.94 -14.89 8.71
N HIS A 110 -3.88 -14.38 7.90
CA HIS A 110 -3.63 -13.86 6.57
C HIS A 110 -2.59 -12.72 6.58
N SER A 111 -2.72 -11.72 7.48
CA SER A 111 -1.74 -10.63 7.58
C SER A 111 -0.34 -11.12 7.96
N ILE A 112 -0.23 -12.19 8.75
CA ILE A 112 1.05 -12.83 9.10
C ILE A 112 1.65 -13.55 7.87
N GLU A 113 0.85 -14.29 7.13
CA GLU A 113 1.25 -14.97 5.89
C GLU A 113 1.66 -13.95 4.82
N CYS A 114 0.90 -12.87 4.64
CA CYS A 114 1.24 -11.75 3.77
C CYS A 114 2.60 -11.14 4.15
N ALA A 115 2.88 -10.92 5.43
CA ALA A 115 4.16 -10.38 5.89
C ALA A 115 5.35 -11.31 5.58
N GLN A 116 5.16 -12.63 5.72
CA GLN A 116 6.17 -13.62 5.36
C GLN A 116 6.46 -13.59 3.84
N ILE A 117 5.41 -13.51 3.01
CA ILE A 117 5.54 -13.43 1.55
C ILE A 117 6.21 -12.11 1.14
N GLY A 118 5.82 -10.97 1.74
CA GLY A 118 6.45 -9.66 1.51
C GLY A 118 7.94 -9.65 1.83
N GLY A 119 8.34 -10.30 2.92
CA GLY A 119 9.75 -10.56 3.24
C GLY A 119 10.46 -11.41 2.19
N GLY A 120 9.78 -12.42 1.64
CA GLY A 120 10.26 -13.26 0.54
C GLY A 120 10.48 -12.48 -0.75
N ILE A 121 9.50 -11.66 -1.15
CA ILE A 121 9.60 -10.74 -2.30
C ILE A 121 10.82 -9.83 -2.15
N LEU A 122 10.96 -9.21 -0.98
CA LEU A 122 12.11 -8.35 -0.71
C LEU A 122 13.44 -9.11 -0.74
N GLY A 123 13.45 -10.37 -0.31
CA GLY A 123 14.61 -11.26 -0.44
C GLY A 123 15.01 -11.48 -1.90
N VAL A 124 14.05 -11.73 -2.78
CA VAL A 124 14.29 -11.87 -4.24
C VAL A 124 14.80 -10.56 -4.82
N LEU A 125 14.16 -9.42 -4.50
CA LEU A 125 14.59 -8.10 -4.98
C LEU A 125 16.04 -7.79 -4.59
N LYS A 126 16.46 -8.13 -3.37
CA LYS A 126 17.84 -7.89 -2.88
C LYS A 126 18.90 -8.74 -3.55
N ASN A 127 18.57 -10.00 -3.87
CA ASN A 127 19.56 -11.02 -4.23
C ASN A 127 19.53 -11.46 -5.70
N ARG A 128 18.56 -10.99 -6.50
CA ARG A 128 18.51 -11.31 -7.93
C ARG A 128 19.42 -10.34 -8.70
N ASP A 129 20.45 -10.89 -9.34
CA ASP A 129 21.35 -10.12 -10.18
C ASP A 129 20.62 -9.48 -11.39
N GLY A 130 21.00 -8.25 -11.71
CA GLY A 130 20.46 -7.52 -12.87
C GLY A 130 19.03 -6.98 -12.72
N LEU A 131 18.33 -7.25 -11.59
CA LEU A 131 16.98 -6.76 -11.38
C LEU A 131 16.96 -5.28 -10.90
N LEU A 132 18.00 -4.85 -10.20
CA LEU A 132 18.09 -3.52 -9.61
C LEU A 132 19.35 -2.81 -10.11
N ASP A 133 19.23 -1.57 -10.51
CA ASP A 133 20.35 -0.63 -10.57
C ASP A 133 20.73 -0.13 -9.15
N ASP A 134 21.88 0.53 -9.02
CA ASP A 134 22.38 1.02 -7.74
C ASP A 134 21.45 2.06 -7.13
N ASN A 135 20.79 2.88 -7.95
CA ASN A 135 19.84 3.89 -7.48
C ASN A 135 18.62 3.22 -6.84
N LEU A 136 17.97 2.30 -7.54
CA LEU A 136 16.79 1.60 -7.01
C LEU A 136 17.15 0.71 -5.81
N ARG A 137 18.33 0.08 -5.82
CA ARG A 137 18.86 -0.70 -4.70
C ARG A 137 18.95 0.15 -3.42
N ALA A 138 19.33 1.40 -3.55
CA ALA A 138 19.39 2.33 -2.42
C ALA A 138 18.01 2.71 -1.85
N TRP A 139 16.92 2.50 -2.62
CA TRP A 139 15.54 2.76 -2.21
C TRP A 139 14.78 1.55 -1.70
N LEU A 140 15.39 0.35 -1.76
CA LEU A 140 14.75 -0.84 -1.22
C LEU A 140 14.31 -0.62 0.24
N PRO A 141 13.07 -1.01 0.59
CA PRO A 141 12.60 -0.93 1.96
C PRO A 141 13.35 -1.90 2.89
N SER A 142 13.31 -1.63 4.18
CA SER A 142 13.71 -2.63 5.16
C SER A 142 12.65 -3.72 5.28
N THR A 143 13.07 -4.91 5.71
CA THR A 143 12.13 -6.01 5.99
C THR A 143 11.10 -5.60 7.05
N ASP A 144 11.54 -4.88 8.09
CA ASP A 144 10.64 -4.40 9.14
C ASP A 144 9.55 -3.46 8.62
N LEU A 145 9.85 -2.62 7.61
CA LEU A 145 8.85 -1.75 7.00
C LEU A 145 7.80 -2.53 6.22
N ILE A 146 8.24 -3.48 5.36
CA ILE A 146 7.30 -4.30 4.57
C ILE A 146 6.45 -5.19 5.46
N GLU A 147 7.04 -5.83 6.46
CA GLU A 147 6.27 -6.61 7.44
C GLU A 147 5.27 -5.72 8.19
N ALA A 148 5.64 -4.50 8.61
CA ALA A 148 4.73 -3.57 9.26
C ALA A 148 3.55 -3.17 8.34
N ALA A 149 3.82 -2.92 7.05
CA ALA A 149 2.79 -2.63 6.06
C ALA A 149 1.83 -3.81 5.86
N CYS A 150 2.38 -5.03 5.70
CA CYS A 150 1.58 -6.26 5.58
C CYS A 150 0.74 -6.55 6.84
N TYR A 151 1.28 -6.34 8.04
CA TYR A 151 0.48 -6.47 9.28
C TYR A 151 -0.64 -5.44 9.36
N ALA A 152 -0.44 -4.25 8.80
CA ALA A 152 -1.35 -3.13 8.93
C ALA A 152 -2.46 -3.11 7.86
N HIS A 153 -2.24 -3.69 6.67
CA HIS A 153 -3.05 -3.45 5.47
C HIS A 153 -4.55 -3.73 5.69
N ASP A 154 -4.90 -4.75 6.47
CA ASP A 154 -6.26 -5.22 6.69
C ASP A 154 -6.94 -4.70 7.98
N ILE A 155 -6.25 -3.88 8.79
CA ILE A 155 -6.74 -3.43 10.10
C ILE A 155 -8.10 -2.73 10.01
N GLY A 156 -8.33 -1.96 8.95
CA GLY A 156 -9.57 -1.20 8.73
C GLY A 156 -10.72 -2.01 8.13
N HIS A 157 -10.49 -3.22 7.64
CA HIS A 157 -11.57 -4.01 7.06
C HIS A 157 -12.62 -4.40 8.11
N PRO A 158 -13.92 -4.31 7.76
CA PRO A 158 -15.00 -4.66 8.67
C PRO A 158 -15.17 -6.18 8.78
N PRO A 159 -15.91 -6.68 9.79
CA PRO A 159 -16.37 -8.06 9.79
C PRO A 159 -17.29 -8.31 8.57
N PHE A 160 -17.36 -9.58 8.14
CA PHE A 160 -18.14 -10.06 6.99
C PHE A 160 -17.65 -9.56 5.61
N GLY A 161 -16.36 -9.24 5.47
CA GLY A 161 -15.72 -8.88 4.21
C GLY A 161 -16.40 -7.77 3.44
N HIS A 162 -16.48 -7.89 2.12
CA HIS A 162 -17.10 -6.89 1.25
C HIS A 162 -18.60 -6.69 1.50
N GLY A 163 -19.33 -7.71 1.94
CA GLY A 163 -20.73 -7.56 2.32
C GLY A 163 -20.89 -6.62 3.53
N GLY A 164 -20.03 -6.77 4.54
CA GLY A 164 -19.98 -5.88 5.69
C GLY A 164 -19.54 -4.47 5.30
N GLU A 165 -18.58 -4.33 4.40
CA GLU A 165 -18.12 -3.05 3.88
C GLU A 165 -19.25 -2.27 3.18
N MET A 166 -20.00 -2.94 2.27
CA MET A 166 -21.15 -2.35 1.60
C MET A 166 -22.26 -1.95 2.57
N ALA A 167 -22.55 -2.80 3.56
CA ALA A 167 -23.56 -2.50 4.57
C ALA A 167 -23.19 -1.29 5.43
N LEU A 168 -21.93 -1.19 5.87
CA LEU A 168 -21.43 -0.03 6.60
C LEU A 168 -21.42 1.22 5.71
N HIS A 169 -20.96 1.13 4.49
CA HIS A 169 -20.97 2.25 3.55
C HIS A 169 -22.39 2.82 3.38
N SER A 170 -23.37 1.93 3.15
CA SER A 170 -24.80 2.33 3.03
C SER A 170 -25.31 3.06 4.26
N LYS A 171 -24.90 2.64 5.48
CA LYS A 171 -25.32 3.29 6.74
C LYS A 171 -24.58 4.59 7.01
N MET A 172 -23.33 4.68 6.59
CA MET A 172 -22.47 5.85 6.79
C MET A 172 -22.51 6.84 5.63
N TYR A 173 -23.31 6.59 4.60
CA TYR A 173 -23.33 7.37 3.37
C TYR A 173 -23.41 8.88 3.59
N ASN A 174 -24.31 9.35 4.45
CA ASN A 174 -24.47 10.77 4.78
C ASN A 174 -23.43 11.29 5.81
N HIS A 175 -22.45 10.45 6.17
CA HIS A 175 -21.44 10.74 7.22
C HIS A 175 -20.01 10.43 6.69
N GLY A 176 -19.74 10.65 5.39
CA GLY A 176 -18.44 10.40 4.79
C GLY A 176 -18.22 8.96 4.31
N GLY A 177 -19.25 8.10 4.32
CA GLY A 177 -19.19 6.72 3.83
C GLY A 177 -18.37 5.78 4.71
N PHE A 178 -18.04 4.62 4.16
CA PHE A 178 -17.12 3.67 4.76
C PHE A 178 -16.32 2.96 3.67
N GLU A 179 -14.99 2.90 3.82
CA GLU A 179 -14.07 2.16 2.95
C GLU A 179 -12.94 1.55 3.80
N GLY A 180 -12.61 0.28 3.54
CA GLY A 180 -11.69 -0.49 4.40
C GLY A 180 -10.27 0.07 4.47
N ASN A 181 -9.70 0.50 3.32
CA ASN A 181 -8.34 1.07 3.29
C ASN A 181 -8.31 2.48 3.90
N ALA A 182 -9.34 3.29 3.65
CA ALA A 182 -9.50 4.59 4.33
C ALA A 182 -9.56 4.40 5.85
N GLN A 183 -10.30 3.38 6.30
CA GLN A 183 -10.39 3.07 7.72
C GLN A 183 -9.08 2.55 8.30
N THR A 184 -8.26 1.82 7.51
CA THR A 184 -6.90 1.43 7.91
C THR A 184 -6.04 2.66 8.20
N LEU A 185 -6.00 3.62 7.26
CA LEU A 185 -5.27 4.87 7.44
C LEU A 185 -5.73 5.60 8.71
N ARG A 186 -7.03 5.78 8.89
CA ARG A 186 -7.64 6.47 10.04
C ARG A 186 -7.32 5.78 11.37
N ILE A 187 -7.40 4.45 11.43
CA ILE A 187 -7.06 3.71 12.66
C ILE A 187 -5.61 3.96 13.03
N LEU A 188 -4.69 3.82 12.08
CA LEU A 188 -3.26 3.93 12.34
C LEU A 188 -2.82 5.34 12.70
N THR A 189 -3.47 6.37 12.12
CA THR A 189 -3.04 7.77 12.28
C THR A 189 -3.82 8.55 13.34
N LYS A 190 -5.05 8.13 13.67
CA LYS A 190 -5.94 8.90 14.57
C LYS A 190 -6.61 8.09 15.69
N LEU A 191 -7.04 6.84 15.43
CA LEU A 191 -7.95 6.14 16.35
C LEU A 191 -7.25 5.17 17.29
N GLU A 192 -6.14 4.56 16.91
CA GLU A 192 -5.40 3.62 17.75
C GLU A 192 -4.83 4.34 18.98
N LYS A 193 -4.89 3.70 20.14
CA LYS A 193 -4.55 4.32 21.42
C LYS A 193 -3.10 4.03 21.83
N TYR A 194 -2.13 4.39 21.03
CA TYR A 194 -0.73 4.33 21.40
C TYR A 194 -0.33 5.44 22.40
N SER A 195 -0.97 6.61 22.28
CA SER A 195 -0.85 7.73 23.19
C SER A 195 -2.24 8.26 23.59
N ASN A 196 -2.31 9.07 24.64
CA ASN A 196 -3.54 9.75 25.04
C ASN A 196 -3.84 11.03 24.21
N LEU A 197 -3.02 11.32 23.19
CA LEU A 197 -3.12 12.54 22.38
C LEU A 197 -3.95 12.34 21.09
N GLY A 198 -4.48 11.16 20.83
CA GLY A 198 -5.29 10.91 19.64
C GLY A 198 -4.50 10.81 18.33
N HIS A 199 -3.20 10.47 18.39
CA HIS A 199 -2.32 10.40 17.23
C HIS A 199 -2.18 8.98 16.66
N GLY A 200 -3.15 8.11 16.87
CA GLY A 200 -3.08 6.72 16.45
C GLY A 200 -1.83 6.02 17.01
N ILE A 201 -1.15 5.24 16.17
CA ILE A 201 0.18 4.69 16.48
C ILE A 201 1.31 5.66 16.11
N ASP A 202 0.99 6.80 15.52
CA ASP A 202 1.92 7.80 14.99
C ASP A 202 2.97 7.16 14.07
N PRO A 203 2.56 6.61 12.91
CA PRO A 203 3.45 5.89 12.00
C PRO A 203 4.44 6.82 11.30
N THR A 204 5.54 6.28 10.78
CA THR A 204 6.43 7.03 9.90
C THR A 204 5.73 7.37 8.59
N ARG A 205 6.16 8.44 7.92
CA ARG A 205 5.68 8.83 6.60
C ARG A 205 5.78 7.67 5.60
N ARG A 206 6.91 6.95 5.61
CA ARG A 206 7.11 5.83 4.69
C ARG A 206 6.18 4.66 4.96
N LEU A 207 5.84 4.37 6.22
CA LEU A 207 4.82 3.36 6.53
C LEU A 207 3.44 3.78 6.01
N ILE A 208 3.07 5.06 6.16
CA ILE A 208 1.80 5.57 5.59
C ILE A 208 1.79 5.36 4.07
N LEU A 209 2.85 5.75 3.35
CA LEU A 209 2.95 5.54 1.90
C LEU A 209 2.89 4.05 1.52
N SER A 210 3.41 3.16 2.36
CA SER A 210 3.40 1.71 2.11
C SER A 210 2.02 1.06 2.23
N ILE A 211 1.07 1.71 2.93
CA ILE A 211 -0.30 1.22 3.09
C ILE A 211 -1.34 2.04 2.31
N LEU A 212 -0.93 3.16 1.74
CA LEU A 212 -1.80 4.06 0.98
C LEU A 212 -2.02 3.51 -0.43
N LYS A 213 -2.92 2.53 -0.56
CA LYS A 213 -3.27 1.89 -1.84
C LYS A 213 -3.95 2.88 -2.80
N TYR A 214 -4.75 3.81 -2.28
CA TYR A 214 -5.60 4.72 -3.05
C TYR A 214 -5.42 6.17 -2.59
N PRO A 215 -4.44 6.93 -3.15
CA PRO A 215 -4.11 8.29 -2.74
C PRO A 215 -5.09 9.34 -3.30
N ILE A 216 -6.38 9.13 -3.10
CA ILE A 216 -7.47 9.96 -3.58
C ILE A 216 -8.50 10.11 -2.47
N SER A 217 -9.01 11.34 -2.24
CA SER A 217 -10.00 11.59 -1.21
C SER A 217 -11.40 11.08 -1.59
N TYR A 218 -12.20 10.75 -0.59
CA TYR A 218 -13.58 10.29 -0.77
C TYR A 218 -14.42 11.28 -1.59
N ASN A 219 -14.29 12.58 -1.33
CA ASN A 219 -15.07 13.61 -1.99
C ASN A 219 -14.73 13.79 -3.47
N PHE A 220 -13.54 13.36 -3.91
CA PHE A 220 -13.18 13.38 -5.33
C PHE A 220 -14.19 12.61 -6.20
N PHE A 221 -14.69 11.49 -5.71
CA PHE A 221 -15.62 10.64 -6.45
C PHE A 221 -17.05 11.17 -6.45
N ASN A 222 -17.37 12.15 -5.62
CA ASN A 222 -18.73 12.68 -5.45
C ASN A 222 -19.77 11.54 -5.45
N PRO A 223 -19.70 10.59 -4.51
CA PRO A 223 -20.48 9.37 -4.53
C PRO A 223 -21.98 9.72 -4.50
N CYS A 224 -22.67 9.46 -5.61
CA CYS A 224 -24.08 9.82 -5.78
C CYS A 224 -25.02 8.69 -5.38
N ASP A 225 -24.54 7.48 -5.10
CA ASP A 225 -25.37 6.31 -4.85
C ASP A 225 -24.80 5.41 -3.75
N TYR A 226 -25.51 5.37 -2.62
CA TYR A 226 -25.19 4.52 -1.47
C TYR A 226 -25.33 3.00 -1.75
N LYS A 227 -25.91 2.59 -2.87
CA LYS A 227 -26.07 1.19 -3.27
C LYS A 227 -24.83 0.65 -3.97
N ASN A 228 -23.99 1.53 -4.47
CA ASN A 228 -22.75 1.15 -5.13
C ASN A 228 -21.68 0.74 -4.12
N LYS A 229 -20.67 0.01 -4.59
CA LYS A 229 -19.48 -0.26 -3.80
C LYS A 229 -18.83 1.06 -3.37
N PRO A 230 -18.29 1.16 -2.14
CA PRO A 230 -17.58 2.36 -1.73
C PRO A 230 -16.43 2.65 -2.71
N PRO A 231 -16.20 3.92 -3.06
CA PRO A 231 -15.05 4.29 -3.86
C PRO A 231 -13.77 3.95 -3.09
N LYS A 232 -12.77 3.45 -3.77
CA LYS A 232 -11.45 3.17 -3.20
C LYS A 232 -10.68 4.47 -3.00
N CYS A 233 -10.49 4.89 -1.75
CA CYS A 233 -10.07 6.25 -1.37
C CYS A 233 -9.46 6.28 0.04
N PHE A 234 -9.09 7.47 0.51
CA PHE A 234 -8.98 7.82 1.92
C PHE A 234 -10.10 8.82 2.30
N TYR A 235 -10.42 8.94 3.60
CA TYR A 235 -11.48 9.85 4.04
C TYR A 235 -11.06 11.31 3.97
N GLU A 236 -12.00 12.20 3.68
CA GLU A 236 -11.74 13.64 3.58
C GLU A 236 -11.16 14.23 4.87
N GLU A 237 -11.59 13.74 6.02
CA GLU A 237 -11.08 14.19 7.32
C GLU A 237 -9.66 13.72 7.64
N ASP A 238 -9.04 12.92 6.73
CA ASP A 238 -7.64 12.50 6.81
C ASP A 238 -6.74 13.22 5.80
N MET A 239 -7.26 14.27 5.15
CA MET A 239 -6.52 15.10 4.19
C MET A 239 -5.25 15.70 4.81
N ASP A 240 -5.31 16.11 6.06
CA ASP A 240 -4.17 16.64 6.81
C ASP A 240 -3.00 15.63 6.87
N VAL A 241 -3.30 14.35 7.05
CA VAL A 241 -2.32 13.26 7.03
C VAL A 241 -1.79 13.05 5.62
N TYR A 242 -2.68 13.04 4.62
CA TYR A 242 -2.30 12.88 3.23
C TYR A 242 -1.37 13.99 2.76
N ASP A 243 -1.78 15.26 2.95
CA ASP A 243 -1.01 16.44 2.55
C ASP A 243 0.39 16.45 3.20
N TRP A 244 0.45 16.15 4.51
CA TRP A 244 1.73 15.99 5.18
C TRP A 244 2.55 14.86 4.58
N CYS A 245 1.92 13.72 4.26
CA CYS A 245 2.61 12.54 3.75
C CYS A 245 3.28 12.82 2.40
N VAL A 246 2.58 13.50 1.49
CA VAL A 246 3.08 13.77 0.13
C VAL A 246 3.92 15.06 0.02
N SER A 247 3.94 15.90 1.05
CA SER A 247 4.62 17.23 1.03
C SER A 247 6.13 17.19 0.75
N VAL A 248 6.74 16.01 0.77
CA VAL A 248 8.18 15.81 0.48
C VAL A 248 8.47 15.57 -0.99
N PHE A 249 7.44 15.38 -1.81
CA PHE A 249 7.56 15.15 -3.25
C PHE A 249 7.36 16.45 -4.03
N ASP A 250 7.85 16.46 -5.26
CA ASP A 250 7.62 17.55 -6.18
C ASP A 250 6.13 17.68 -6.53
N LYS A 251 5.71 18.91 -6.88
CA LYS A 251 4.32 19.19 -7.24
C LYS A 251 3.82 18.30 -8.37
N SER A 252 4.65 18.05 -9.39
CA SER A 252 4.32 17.15 -10.51
C SER A 252 4.12 15.71 -10.05
N ASP A 253 4.91 15.23 -9.09
CA ASP A 253 4.77 13.91 -8.52
C ASP A 253 3.48 13.79 -7.72
N ILE A 254 3.12 14.80 -6.93
CA ILE A 254 1.87 14.84 -6.16
C ILE A 254 0.65 14.82 -7.09
N GLU A 255 0.66 15.64 -8.15
CA GLU A 255 -0.42 15.68 -9.15
C GLU A 255 -0.57 14.32 -9.85
N ASN A 256 0.54 13.71 -10.29
CA ASN A 256 0.51 12.39 -10.92
C ASN A 256 0.08 11.28 -9.96
N PHE A 257 0.47 11.35 -8.68
CA PHE A 257 0.15 10.34 -7.67
C PHE A 257 -1.35 10.23 -7.42
N SER A 258 -2.08 11.33 -7.55
CA SER A 258 -3.54 11.41 -7.40
C SER A 258 -4.31 11.14 -8.70
N ASN A 259 -3.65 10.72 -9.78
CA ASN A 259 -4.33 10.41 -11.04
C ASN A 259 -5.22 9.18 -10.94
N THR A 260 -6.34 9.25 -11.69
CA THR A 260 -7.33 8.18 -11.75
C THR A 260 -7.54 7.67 -13.18
N SER A 261 -7.90 6.41 -13.30
CA SER A 261 -8.49 5.82 -14.50
C SER A 261 -9.73 5.03 -14.10
N ASP A 262 -10.83 5.20 -14.84
CA ASP A 262 -12.11 4.51 -14.59
C ASP A 262 -12.60 4.63 -13.13
N GLY A 263 -12.36 5.81 -12.52
CA GLY A 263 -12.78 6.07 -11.15
C GLY A 263 -11.96 5.33 -10.09
N LYS A 264 -10.75 4.88 -10.42
CA LYS A 264 -9.81 4.25 -9.48
C LYS A 264 -8.46 4.97 -9.50
N SER A 265 -7.79 5.02 -8.36
CA SER A 265 -6.39 5.39 -8.31
C SER A 265 -5.55 4.39 -9.11
N ILE A 266 -4.62 4.89 -9.91
CA ILE A 266 -3.73 4.06 -10.74
C ILE A 266 -2.30 4.02 -10.21
N HIS A 267 -2.01 4.79 -9.16
CA HIS A 267 -0.66 4.88 -8.61
C HIS A 267 -0.64 4.68 -7.10
N HIS A 268 0.38 3.98 -6.65
CA HIS A 268 0.77 3.82 -5.25
C HIS A 268 2.31 3.81 -5.17
N SER A 269 2.89 3.82 -3.97
CA SER A 269 4.33 3.80 -3.78
C SER A 269 4.93 2.43 -4.14
N PHE A 270 6.26 2.39 -4.36
CA PHE A 270 7.00 1.15 -4.57
C PHE A 270 6.83 0.18 -3.40
N ASP A 271 6.93 0.67 -2.18
CA ASP A 271 6.75 -0.17 -0.98
C ASP A 271 5.31 -0.71 -0.89
N CYS A 272 4.31 0.09 -1.26
CA CYS A 272 2.92 -0.34 -1.33
C CYS A 272 2.73 -1.45 -2.37
N SER A 273 3.41 -1.37 -3.53
CA SER A 273 3.33 -2.43 -4.54
C SER A 273 3.90 -3.76 -4.07
N ILE A 274 4.93 -3.76 -3.21
CA ILE A 274 5.45 -4.98 -2.59
C ILE A 274 4.41 -5.58 -1.64
N MET A 275 3.78 -4.73 -0.82
CA MET A 275 2.74 -5.17 0.11
C MET A 275 1.51 -5.70 -0.63
N GLU A 276 1.04 -5.01 -1.69
CA GLU A 276 -0.09 -5.47 -2.51
C GLU A 276 0.21 -6.80 -3.20
N MET A 277 1.41 -6.95 -3.78
CA MET A 277 1.82 -8.22 -4.39
C MET A 277 1.85 -9.35 -3.36
N ALA A 278 2.29 -9.08 -2.13
CA ALA A 278 2.28 -10.07 -1.06
C ALA A 278 0.85 -10.44 -0.63
N ASP A 279 -0.06 -9.46 -0.58
CA ASP A 279 -1.48 -9.64 -0.29
C ASP A 279 -2.15 -10.50 -1.39
N ASP A 280 -1.95 -10.18 -2.66
CA ASP A 280 -2.49 -10.91 -3.81
C ASP A 280 -2.01 -12.36 -3.85
N ILE A 281 -0.72 -12.61 -3.64
CA ILE A 281 -0.16 -13.98 -3.57
C ILE A 281 -0.74 -14.74 -2.37
N ALA A 282 -0.78 -14.12 -1.18
CA ALA A 282 -1.35 -14.73 0.02
C ALA A 282 -2.83 -15.08 -0.20
N TYR A 283 -3.60 -14.13 -0.72
CA TYR A 283 -5.02 -14.32 -1.01
C TYR A 283 -5.24 -15.45 -2.01
N GLY A 284 -4.59 -15.40 -3.18
CA GLY A 284 -4.80 -16.40 -4.25
C GLY A 284 -4.40 -17.81 -3.84
N VAL A 285 -3.23 -17.97 -3.21
CA VAL A 285 -2.69 -19.30 -2.88
C VAL A 285 -3.37 -19.91 -1.66
N HIS A 286 -3.62 -19.11 -0.62
CA HIS A 286 -4.21 -19.63 0.61
C HIS A 286 -5.72 -19.83 0.50
N ASP A 287 -6.42 -19.00 -0.28
CA ASP A 287 -7.83 -19.23 -0.57
C ASP A 287 -8.01 -20.48 -1.44
N LEU A 288 -7.07 -20.73 -2.38
CA LEU A 288 -7.04 -22.01 -3.13
C LEU A 288 -6.88 -23.19 -2.18
N GLU A 289 -5.99 -23.12 -1.19
CA GLU A 289 -5.85 -24.18 -0.17
C GLU A 289 -7.17 -24.44 0.55
N ASP A 290 -7.84 -23.39 1.02
CA ASP A 290 -9.07 -23.48 1.80
C ASP A 290 -10.24 -24.06 0.97
N ILE A 291 -10.44 -23.60 -0.26
CA ILE A 291 -11.52 -24.08 -1.13
C ILE A 291 -11.30 -25.54 -1.58
N VAL A 292 -10.05 -25.94 -1.85
CA VAL A 292 -9.71 -27.32 -2.19
C VAL A 292 -9.86 -28.24 -0.96
N ALA A 293 -9.38 -27.81 0.22
CA ALA A 293 -9.51 -28.59 1.45
C ALA A 293 -10.95 -28.89 1.81
N ARG A 294 -11.87 -28.02 1.45
CA ARG A 294 -13.32 -28.14 1.72
C ARG A 294 -14.11 -28.78 0.56
N GLY A 295 -13.46 -29.13 -0.54
CA GLY A 295 -14.12 -29.70 -1.71
C GLY A 295 -15.04 -28.72 -2.45
N LEU A 296 -14.82 -27.41 -2.29
CA LEU A 296 -15.62 -26.36 -2.95
C LEU A 296 -15.19 -26.06 -4.39
N ALA A 297 -13.95 -26.46 -4.77
CA ALA A 297 -13.46 -26.34 -6.14
C ALA A 297 -13.35 -27.73 -6.80
N SER A 298 -13.78 -27.84 -8.04
CA SER A 298 -13.58 -29.07 -8.82
C SER A 298 -12.10 -29.17 -9.27
N ARG A 299 -11.58 -30.40 -9.33
CA ARG A 299 -10.23 -30.64 -9.82
C ARG A 299 -9.99 -30.09 -11.22
N ASP A 300 -10.96 -30.28 -12.13
CA ASP A 300 -10.83 -29.84 -13.53
C ASP A 300 -10.74 -28.30 -13.64
N SER A 301 -11.48 -27.56 -12.80
CA SER A 301 -11.42 -26.10 -12.79
C SER A 301 -10.07 -25.59 -12.29
N VAL A 302 -9.53 -26.18 -11.21
CA VAL A 302 -8.22 -25.81 -10.65
C VAL A 302 -7.10 -26.19 -11.62
N GLU A 303 -7.19 -27.39 -12.24
CA GLU A 303 -6.20 -27.83 -13.23
C GLU A 303 -6.12 -26.90 -14.42
N LYS A 304 -7.27 -26.41 -14.92
CA LYS A 304 -7.32 -25.44 -16.02
C LYS A 304 -6.60 -24.15 -15.65
N CYS A 305 -6.92 -23.55 -14.50
CA CYS A 305 -6.26 -22.32 -14.03
C CYS A 305 -4.73 -22.53 -13.85
N LEU A 306 -4.31 -23.66 -13.26
CA LEU A 306 -2.89 -23.97 -13.12
C LEU A 306 -2.20 -24.14 -14.47
N ARG A 307 -2.82 -24.73 -15.48
CA ARG A 307 -2.25 -24.85 -16.84
C ARG A 307 -2.01 -23.49 -17.48
N GLU A 308 -2.95 -22.55 -17.32
CA GLU A 308 -2.82 -21.16 -17.80
C GLU A 308 -1.64 -20.46 -17.08
N ALA A 309 -1.58 -20.53 -15.75
CA ALA A 309 -0.47 -19.97 -14.98
C ALA A 309 0.90 -20.57 -15.34
N PHE A 310 0.99 -21.90 -15.45
CA PHE A 310 2.25 -22.56 -15.82
C PHE A 310 2.68 -22.27 -17.26
N ALA A 311 1.77 -22.03 -18.19
CA ALA A 311 2.08 -21.67 -19.58
C ALA A 311 2.93 -20.39 -19.65
N SER A 312 2.67 -19.42 -18.80
CA SER A 312 3.40 -18.14 -18.76
C SER A 312 4.88 -18.25 -18.37
N ILE A 313 5.27 -19.36 -17.73
CA ILE A 313 6.63 -19.65 -17.28
C ILE A 313 7.30 -20.79 -18.05
N GLY A 314 6.79 -21.13 -19.23
CA GLY A 314 7.33 -22.23 -20.06
C GLY A 314 6.82 -23.63 -19.69
N GLY A 315 5.71 -23.73 -18.96
CA GLY A 315 4.98 -24.95 -18.67
C GLY A 315 5.47 -25.77 -17.49
N SER A 316 6.70 -25.58 -17.03
CA SER A 316 7.24 -26.30 -15.87
C SER A 316 8.50 -25.65 -15.32
N TYR A 317 8.85 -26.00 -14.08
CA TYR A 317 10.16 -25.68 -13.50
C TYR A 317 10.74 -26.89 -12.76
N ILE A 318 12.04 -26.87 -12.48
CA ILE A 318 12.74 -27.94 -11.77
C ILE A 318 13.23 -27.41 -10.42
N TYR A 319 12.86 -28.10 -9.35
CA TYR A 319 13.36 -27.83 -8.00
C TYR A 319 13.80 -29.13 -7.33
N ARG A 320 15.03 -29.17 -6.79
CA ARG A 320 15.63 -30.36 -6.14
C ARG A 320 15.51 -31.64 -7.00
N GLY A 321 15.71 -31.50 -8.31
CA GLY A 321 15.63 -32.63 -9.25
C GLY A 321 14.21 -33.12 -9.56
N LYS A 322 13.17 -32.47 -9.05
CA LYS A 322 11.76 -32.78 -9.35
C LYS A 322 11.21 -31.72 -10.34
N VAL A 323 10.41 -32.22 -11.29
CA VAL A 323 9.68 -31.36 -12.21
C VAL A 323 8.34 -30.99 -11.59
N PHE A 324 8.05 -29.69 -11.56
CA PHE A 324 6.75 -29.15 -11.16
C PHE A 324 6.07 -28.53 -12.38
N ASN A 325 4.86 -28.94 -12.62
CA ASN A 325 3.95 -28.42 -13.65
C ASN A 325 2.52 -28.44 -13.11
N ALA A 326 1.56 -27.97 -13.89
CA ALA A 326 0.16 -27.89 -13.50
C ALA A 326 -0.40 -29.22 -13.02
N ASP A 327 -0.08 -30.33 -13.70
CA ASP A 327 -0.63 -31.67 -13.37
C ASP A 327 -0.08 -32.16 -12.03
N VAL A 328 1.23 -31.98 -11.79
CA VAL A 328 1.88 -32.37 -10.54
C VAL A 328 1.31 -31.57 -9.37
N ILE A 329 1.22 -30.24 -9.50
CA ILE A 329 0.67 -29.37 -8.45
C ILE A 329 -0.80 -29.70 -8.20
N CYS A 330 -1.62 -29.84 -9.24
CA CYS A 330 -3.03 -30.23 -9.10
C CYS A 330 -3.16 -31.59 -8.42
N GLY A 331 -2.35 -32.58 -8.82
CA GLY A 331 -2.32 -33.87 -8.17
C GLY A 331 -1.99 -33.82 -6.67
N MET A 332 -1.05 -32.96 -6.28
CA MET A 332 -0.67 -32.73 -4.88
C MET A 332 -1.77 -32.03 -4.07
N LEU A 333 -2.45 -31.03 -4.65
CA LEU A 333 -3.54 -30.30 -3.99
C LEU A 333 -4.69 -31.20 -3.56
N TYR A 334 -5.04 -32.22 -4.38
CA TYR A 334 -6.17 -33.10 -4.14
C TYR A 334 -5.79 -34.45 -3.50
N LYS A 335 -4.51 -34.71 -3.20
CA LYS A 335 -4.06 -35.99 -2.67
C LYS A 335 -4.33 -36.12 -1.17
N ASP A 336 -3.64 -35.36 -0.37
CA ASP A 336 -3.72 -35.39 1.10
C ASP A 336 -3.23 -34.00 1.68
N SER A 337 -3.42 -33.80 2.99
CA SER A 337 -3.08 -32.55 3.65
C SER A 337 -1.59 -32.18 3.55
N PHE A 338 -0.69 -33.18 3.66
CA PHE A 338 0.76 -32.93 3.57
C PHE A 338 1.16 -32.54 2.14
N SER A 339 0.68 -33.28 1.14
CA SER A 339 0.92 -32.99 -0.28
C SER A 339 0.36 -31.61 -0.65
N ARG A 340 -0.83 -31.25 -0.15
CA ARG A 340 -1.43 -29.94 -0.36
C ARG A 340 -0.55 -28.81 0.18
N LYS A 341 -0.07 -28.90 1.41
CA LYS A 341 0.85 -27.90 1.99
C LYS A 341 2.13 -27.75 1.16
N THR A 342 2.65 -28.85 0.63
CA THR A 342 3.82 -28.80 -0.26
C THR A 342 3.47 -28.06 -1.56
N ALA A 343 2.32 -28.35 -2.18
CA ALA A 343 1.86 -27.67 -3.40
C ALA A 343 1.70 -26.17 -3.17
N ILE A 344 1.12 -25.75 -2.03
CA ILE A 344 0.98 -24.36 -1.64
C ILE A 344 2.35 -23.68 -1.51
N SER A 345 3.31 -24.31 -0.84
CA SER A 345 4.68 -23.80 -0.73
C SER A 345 5.35 -23.61 -2.10
N GLU A 346 5.15 -24.56 -3.02
CA GLU A 346 5.69 -24.47 -4.38
C GLU A 346 5.02 -23.34 -5.18
N LEU A 347 3.72 -23.14 -5.04
CA LEU A 347 3.00 -22.02 -5.67
C LEU A 347 3.47 -20.66 -5.14
N VAL A 348 3.59 -20.50 -3.82
CA VAL A 348 4.15 -19.26 -3.23
C VAL A 348 5.55 -19.00 -3.77
N ASN A 349 6.42 -20.02 -3.81
CA ASN A 349 7.76 -19.88 -4.36
C ASN A 349 7.73 -19.50 -5.85
N LEU A 350 6.83 -20.10 -6.64
CA LEU A 350 6.64 -19.79 -8.05
C LEU A 350 6.33 -18.30 -8.25
N PHE A 351 5.35 -17.77 -7.53
CA PHE A 351 4.98 -16.34 -7.64
C PHE A 351 6.12 -15.43 -7.21
N ILE A 352 6.70 -15.65 -6.04
CA ILE A 352 7.79 -14.81 -5.49
C ILE A 352 9.00 -14.79 -6.45
N THR A 353 9.34 -15.92 -7.07
CA THR A 353 10.51 -16.02 -7.95
C THR A 353 10.28 -15.50 -9.36
N ASN A 354 9.05 -15.22 -9.76
CA ASN A 354 8.71 -14.68 -11.08
C ASN A 354 8.30 -13.19 -11.06
N ILE A 355 8.54 -12.50 -9.95
CA ILE A 355 8.35 -11.05 -9.90
C ILE A 355 9.39 -10.34 -10.78
N PHE A 356 8.99 -9.20 -11.31
CA PHE A 356 9.88 -8.24 -11.95
C PHE A 356 9.49 -6.80 -11.59
N LEU A 357 10.29 -5.83 -12.01
CA LEU A 357 10.06 -4.42 -11.74
C LEU A 357 9.61 -3.73 -13.00
N GLU A 358 8.57 -2.92 -12.86
CA GLU A 358 8.09 -2.03 -13.90
C GLU A 358 8.35 -0.59 -13.46
N LYS A 359 8.94 0.20 -14.37
CA LYS A 359 9.11 1.64 -14.22
C LYS A 359 7.94 2.34 -14.88
N LYS A 360 7.27 3.21 -14.13
CA LYS A 360 6.08 3.95 -14.60
C LYS A 360 6.44 5.09 -15.54
N GLU A 361 7.68 5.62 -15.46
CA GLU A 361 8.21 6.76 -16.24
C GLU A 361 7.37 8.04 -16.11
N LYS A 362 6.79 8.25 -14.94
CA LYS A 362 5.88 9.37 -14.66
C LYS A 362 6.27 10.22 -13.46
N PHE A 363 7.21 9.75 -12.65
CA PHE A 363 7.59 10.40 -11.40
C PHE A 363 9.07 10.70 -11.34
N ASN A 364 9.41 11.81 -10.71
CA ASN A 364 10.79 12.17 -10.39
C ASN A 364 11.31 11.35 -9.20
N SER A 365 10.44 11.02 -8.25
CA SER A 365 10.78 10.22 -7.09
C SER A 365 10.82 8.73 -7.44
N VAL A 366 11.95 8.08 -7.17
CA VAL A 366 12.13 6.62 -7.31
C VAL A 366 11.08 5.84 -6.52
N LEU A 367 10.72 6.33 -5.32
CA LEU A 367 9.71 5.67 -4.47
C LEU A 367 8.32 5.62 -5.12
N LEU A 368 8.00 6.55 -6.02
CA LEU A 368 6.72 6.60 -6.73
C LEU A 368 6.79 6.00 -8.13
N ASP A 369 7.98 5.94 -8.75
CA ASP A 369 8.16 5.59 -10.17
C ASP A 369 8.27 4.10 -10.46
N TYR A 370 8.51 3.27 -9.45
CA TYR A 370 8.62 1.83 -9.60
C TYR A 370 7.47 1.07 -8.95
N LYS A 371 7.18 -0.10 -9.48
CA LYS A 371 6.27 -1.09 -8.87
C LYS A 371 6.76 -2.51 -9.11
N VAL A 372 6.41 -3.42 -8.19
CA VAL A 372 6.56 -4.86 -8.38
C VAL A 372 5.38 -5.38 -9.18
N VAL A 373 5.66 -6.25 -10.13
CA VAL A 373 4.65 -6.91 -10.96
C VAL A 373 5.01 -8.38 -11.18
N ILE A 374 4.03 -9.18 -11.56
CA ILE A 374 4.22 -10.54 -12.08
C ILE A 374 3.71 -10.59 -13.53
N PRO A 375 4.12 -11.57 -14.36
CA PRO A 375 3.55 -11.76 -15.69
C PRO A 375 2.02 -11.85 -15.62
N ASP A 376 1.33 -11.14 -16.52
CA ASP A 376 -0.14 -11.06 -16.51
C ASP A 376 -0.82 -12.43 -16.50
N ASP A 377 -0.28 -13.39 -17.27
CA ASP A 377 -0.84 -14.74 -17.33
C ASP A 377 -0.61 -15.55 -16.04
N LEU A 378 0.41 -15.19 -15.24
CA LEU A 378 0.67 -15.82 -13.95
C LEU A 378 -0.19 -15.20 -12.84
N GLY A 379 -0.57 -13.92 -12.99
CA GLY A 379 -1.35 -13.15 -12.00
C GLY A 379 -2.87 -13.28 -12.15
N ARG A 380 -3.37 -13.96 -13.18
CA ARG A 380 -4.79 -14.24 -13.42
C ARG A 380 -5.24 -15.52 -12.74
#